data_2516146b7f034e6d42f207edbd6dcc1f
#
_entry.id   2516146b7f034e6d42f207edbd6dcc1f
#
_cell.length_a   1.000
_cell.length_b   1.000
_cell.length_c   1.000
_cell.angle_alpha   90.00
_cell.angle_beta   90.00
_cell.angle_gamma   90.00
#
_symmetry.space_group_name_H-M   'P 1'
#
loop_
_entity.id
_entity.type
_entity.pdbx_description
1 polymer ?
#
loop_
_entity_poly.entity_id
_entity_poly.type
_entity_poly.pdbx_seq_one_letter_code
_entity_poly.pdbx_strand_id
1 'polypeptide(L)'
;HSNGYSLVRRVINHAGWALDRQVSELGRTLGEELLEPTRVYAADCLDLARTFPVNAGAAVHGFSHVTGGGLAANLARVLPQGLVATVDRATWELPAIFKLVSELGNVPLADLERTLNLGVGMVAIVSPDAADAAVARLNDRGLPSWIMGTVTEDSDSILKSGPDYVQGAKGVDGGAVRLVNAYA
;
A
#
# COMPACT_ATOMS: atom_id res chain seq x y z
N HIS A 1 -5.19 0.34 9.11
CA HIS A 1 -6.39 0.21 8.26
C HIS A 1 -7.12 -1.08 8.59
N SER A 2 -8.43 -1.02 8.70
CA SER A 2 -9.27 -2.09 9.26
C SER A 2 -9.61 -3.19 8.24
N ASN A 3 -8.71 -3.56 7.35
CA ASN A 3 -8.89 -4.65 6.38
C ASN A 3 -8.13 -5.91 6.81
N GLY A 4 -8.62 -7.09 6.41
CA GLY A 4 -7.95 -8.35 6.67
C GLY A 4 -8.09 -8.89 8.10
N TYR A 5 -8.91 -8.29 8.95
CA TYR A 5 -9.09 -8.70 10.36
C TYR A 5 -9.59 -10.13 10.54
N SER A 6 -10.27 -10.70 9.56
CA SER A 6 -10.64 -12.12 9.60
C SER A 6 -9.41 -13.03 9.65
N LEU A 7 -8.36 -12.70 8.88
CA LEU A 7 -7.09 -13.41 8.93
C LEU A 7 -6.38 -13.17 10.26
N VAL A 8 -6.24 -11.92 10.67
CA VAL A 8 -5.55 -11.53 11.92
C VAL A 8 -6.18 -12.23 13.12
N ARG A 9 -7.52 -12.20 13.27
CA ARG A 9 -8.23 -12.88 14.35
C ARG A 9 -8.00 -14.39 14.34
N ARG A 10 -7.98 -15.03 13.17
CA ARG A 10 -7.71 -16.45 13.05
C ARG A 10 -6.31 -16.79 13.52
N VAL A 11 -5.30 -16.01 13.09
CA VAL A 11 -3.90 -16.20 13.49
C VAL A 11 -3.74 -16.05 14.99
N ILE A 12 -4.27 -14.97 15.58
CA ILE A 12 -4.16 -14.69 17.01
C ILE A 12 -4.86 -15.75 17.86
N ASN A 13 -6.06 -16.18 17.46
CA ASN A 13 -6.79 -17.25 18.14
C ASN A 13 -6.03 -18.58 18.06
N HIS A 14 -5.44 -18.91 16.90
CA HIS A 14 -4.64 -20.10 16.72
C HIS A 14 -3.37 -20.09 17.60
N ALA A 15 -2.72 -18.95 17.69
CA ALA A 15 -1.55 -18.75 18.57
C ALA A 15 -1.89 -18.73 20.07
N GLY A 16 -3.17 -18.64 20.43
CA GLY A 16 -3.63 -18.56 21.82
C GLY A 16 -3.20 -17.26 22.51
N TRP A 17 -2.99 -16.18 21.77
CA TRP A 17 -2.56 -14.91 22.33
C TRP A 17 -3.73 -14.08 22.85
N ALA A 18 -3.59 -13.58 24.08
CA ALA A 18 -4.53 -12.64 24.67
C ALA A 18 -4.27 -11.21 24.16
N LEU A 19 -5.30 -10.37 24.11
CA LEU A 19 -5.18 -8.99 23.62
C LEU A 19 -4.39 -8.07 24.56
N ASP A 20 -4.36 -8.37 25.85
CA ASP A 20 -3.58 -7.66 26.87
C ASP A 20 -2.10 -8.07 26.91
N ARG A 21 -1.70 -9.05 26.08
CA ARG A 21 -0.31 -9.48 25.96
C ARG A 21 0.58 -8.32 25.51
N GLN A 22 1.63 -8.05 26.31
CA GLN A 22 2.71 -7.15 25.89
C GLN A 22 3.54 -7.82 24.79
N VAL A 23 3.78 -7.08 23.70
CA VAL A 23 4.55 -7.54 22.55
C VAL A 23 5.74 -6.60 22.38
N SER A 24 6.94 -7.12 22.61
CA SER A 24 8.19 -6.32 22.59
C SER A 24 8.42 -5.63 21.26
N GLU A 25 8.16 -6.34 20.16
CA GLU A 25 8.34 -5.87 18.79
C GLU A 25 7.38 -4.74 18.41
N LEU A 26 6.27 -4.63 19.13
CA LEU A 26 5.26 -3.57 18.92
C LEU A 26 5.42 -2.41 19.93
N GLY A 27 6.16 -2.63 21.03
CA GLY A 27 6.31 -1.67 22.13
C GLY A 27 5.02 -1.37 22.91
N ARG A 28 3.95 -2.14 22.68
CA ARG A 28 2.62 -2.00 23.30
C ARG A 28 1.89 -3.33 23.35
N THR A 29 0.69 -3.36 23.93
CA THR A 29 -0.11 -4.59 23.93
C THR A 29 -0.61 -4.92 22.53
N LEU A 30 -0.90 -6.19 22.30
CA LEU A 30 -1.51 -6.64 21.04
C LEU A 30 -2.85 -5.92 20.76
N GLY A 31 -3.66 -5.73 21.79
CA GLY A 31 -4.95 -5.03 21.66
C GLY A 31 -4.80 -3.57 21.27
N GLU A 32 -3.86 -2.84 21.85
CA GLU A 32 -3.55 -1.46 21.48
C GLU A 32 -3.11 -1.36 20.02
N GLU A 33 -2.24 -2.26 19.57
CA GLU A 33 -1.84 -2.31 18.16
C GLU A 33 -3.02 -2.57 17.23
N LEU A 34 -3.84 -3.55 17.54
CA LEU A 34 -4.98 -3.92 16.70
C LEU A 34 -6.13 -2.90 16.74
N LEU A 35 -6.18 -2.04 17.73
CA LEU A 35 -7.15 -0.94 17.84
C LEU A 35 -6.65 0.37 17.23
N GLU A 36 -5.45 0.40 16.67
CA GLU A 36 -4.94 1.60 15.96
C GLU A 36 -5.95 2.08 14.92
N PRO A 37 -6.44 3.32 15.02
CA PRO A 37 -7.48 3.82 14.12
C PRO A 37 -7.01 3.88 12.67
N THR A 38 -7.91 3.61 11.74
CA THR A 38 -7.67 3.88 10.32
C THR A 38 -7.41 5.37 10.12
N ARG A 39 -6.29 5.70 9.49
CA ARG A 39 -5.95 7.09 9.16
C ARG A 39 -6.94 7.65 8.15
N VAL A 40 -7.36 8.90 8.36
CA VAL A 40 -8.24 9.64 7.46
C VAL A 40 -7.38 10.46 6.50
N TYR A 41 -7.39 10.12 5.23
CA TYR A 41 -6.57 10.76 4.18
C TYR A 41 -7.29 11.90 3.44
N ALA A 42 -8.58 12.12 3.68
CA ALA A 42 -9.40 13.00 2.87
C ALA A 42 -8.86 14.44 2.77
N ALA A 43 -8.42 15.01 3.90
CA ALA A 43 -7.86 16.37 3.93
C ALA A 43 -6.53 16.45 3.17
N ASP A 44 -5.68 15.44 3.29
CA ASP A 44 -4.36 15.40 2.66
C ASP A 44 -4.46 15.18 1.16
N CYS A 45 -5.33 14.27 0.71
CA CYS A 45 -5.62 14.06 -0.71
C CYS A 45 -6.21 15.32 -1.36
N LEU A 46 -7.15 15.99 -0.68
CA LEU A 46 -7.76 17.21 -1.18
C LEU A 46 -6.74 18.36 -1.29
N ASP A 47 -5.90 18.51 -0.28
CA ASP A 47 -4.83 19.50 -0.27
C ASP A 47 -3.84 19.27 -1.42
N LEU A 48 -3.43 18.02 -1.63
CA LEU A 48 -2.53 17.65 -2.72
C LEU A 48 -3.16 17.92 -4.10
N ALA A 49 -4.42 17.53 -4.30
CA ALA A 49 -5.13 17.75 -5.55
C ALA A 49 -5.35 19.25 -5.88
N ARG A 50 -5.50 20.10 -4.86
CA ARG A 50 -5.60 21.55 -5.03
C ARG A 50 -4.27 22.20 -5.33
N THR A 51 -3.20 21.67 -4.74
CA THR A 51 -1.85 22.21 -4.93
C THR A 51 -1.26 21.85 -6.29
N PHE A 52 -1.58 20.65 -6.79
CA PHE A 52 -1.10 20.11 -8.06
C PHE A 52 -2.29 19.72 -8.98
N PRO A 53 -3.04 20.72 -9.50
CA PRO A 53 -4.22 20.44 -10.29
C PRO A 53 -3.88 19.80 -11.63
N VAL A 54 -4.79 18.96 -12.16
CA VAL A 54 -4.61 18.16 -13.40
C VAL A 54 -4.19 19.00 -14.61
N ASN A 55 -4.58 20.26 -14.66
CA ASN A 55 -4.27 21.17 -15.79
C ASN A 55 -2.93 21.89 -15.64
N ALA A 56 -2.16 21.63 -14.58
CA ALA A 56 -0.81 22.15 -14.41
C ALA A 56 0.22 21.17 -14.95
N GLY A 57 1.42 21.64 -15.31
CA GLY A 57 2.51 20.76 -15.75
C GLY A 57 2.88 19.72 -14.68
N ALA A 58 2.91 20.14 -13.41
CA ALA A 58 3.06 19.27 -12.25
C ALA A 58 1.66 18.93 -11.69
N ALA A 59 1.21 17.69 -11.77
CA ALA A 59 -0.17 17.31 -11.49
C ALA A 59 -0.31 16.03 -10.65
N VAL A 60 -1.41 15.97 -9.88
CA VAL A 60 -1.93 14.72 -9.31
C VAL A 60 -2.91 14.11 -10.29
N HIS A 61 -2.65 12.87 -10.71
CA HIS A 61 -3.47 12.14 -11.67
C HIS A 61 -4.52 11.26 -11.01
N GLY A 62 -4.27 10.78 -9.80
CA GLY A 62 -5.22 9.93 -9.09
C GLY A 62 -4.72 9.48 -7.71
N PHE A 63 -5.64 8.83 -7.00
CA PHE A 63 -5.36 8.23 -5.70
C PHE A 63 -5.86 6.78 -5.67
N SER A 64 -5.10 5.91 -5.03
CA SER A 64 -5.52 4.54 -4.73
C SER A 64 -5.52 4.33 -3.22
N HIS A 65 -6.70 4.09 -2.66
CA HIS A 65 -6.83 3.68 -1.25
C HIS A 65 -6.58 2.17 -1.15
N VAL A 66 -5.55 1.79 -0.44
CA VAL A 66 -5.17 0.39 -0.26
C VAL A 66 -6.07 -0.25 0.80
N THR A 67 -6.96 -1.12 0.35
CA THR A 67 -7.94 -1.85 1.16
C THR A 67 -7.78 -3.36 1.00
N GLY A 68 -8.82 -4.14 1.23
CA GLY A 68 -8.79 -5.58 0.97
C GLY A 68 -8.37 -5.91 -0.48
N GLY A 69 -7.52 -6.88 -0.63
CA GLY A 69 -6.87 -7.23 -1.89
C GLY A 69 -5.43 -6.73 -2.02
N GLY A 70 -4.95 -5.95 -1.04
CA GLY A 70 -3.57 -5.47 -0.97
C GLY A 70 -3.23 -4.33 -1.92
N LEU A 71 -1.98 -3.89 -1.89
CA LEU A 71 -1.49 -2.74 -2.64
C LEU A 71 -1.66 -2.90 -4.15
N ALA A 72 -1.14 -3.97 -4.71
CA ALA A 72 -1.07 -4.16 -6.15
C ALA A 72 -2.45 -4.18 -6.81
N ALA A 73 -3.40 -4.94 -6.28
CA ALA A 73 -4.75 -5.02 -6.84
C ALA A 73 -5.54 -3.71 -6.71
N ASN A 74 -5.31 -2.94 -5.63
CA ASN A 74 -5.96 -1.64 -5.46
C ASN A 74 -5.36 -0.58 -6.39
N LEU A 75 -4.04 -0.55 -6.56
CA LEU A 75 -3.36 0.38 -7.45
C LEU A 75 -3.66 0.08 -8.93
N ALA A 76 -3.61 -1.19 -9.34
CA ALA A 76 -3.88 -1.58 -10.72
C ALA A 76 -5.27 -1.13 -11.22
N ARG A 77 -6.26 -1.08 -10.33
CA ARG A 77 -7.64 -0.66 -10.69
C ARG A 77 -7.78 0.82 -11.05
N VAL A 78 -6.90 1.68 -10.54
CA VAL A 78 -6.97 3.13 -10.79
C VAL A 78 -6.06 3.57 -11.93
N LEU A 79 -5.21 2.69 -12.40
CA LEU A 79 -4.37 2.93 -13.58
C LEU A 79 -5.18 2.69 -14.85
N PRO A 80 -5.08 3.55 -15.86
CA PRO A 80 -5.60 3.28 -17.20
C PRO A 80 -4.99 2.02 -17.82
N GLN A 81 -5.74 1.38 -18.70
CA GLN A 81 -5.24 0.28 -19.51
C GLN A 81 -3.99 0.71 -20.31
N GLY A 82 -3.01 -0.18 -20.42
CA GLY A 82 -1.75 0.09 -21.10
C GLY A 82 -0.71 0.80 -20.25
N LEU A 83 -1.01 1.06 -18.96
CA LEU A 83 -0.02 1.56 -17.99
C LEU A 83 0.33 0.49 -16.97
N VAL A 84 1.59 0.51 -16.53
CA VAL A 84 2.10 -0.34 -15.46
C VAL A 84 2.80 0.50 -14.39
N ALA A 85 2.44 0.29 -13.13
CA ALA A 85 3.21 0.81 -12.01
C ALA A 85 4.24 -0.25 -11.57
N THR A 86 5.51 0.12 -11.60
CA THR A 86 6.58 -0.66 -10.96
C THR A 86 6.78 -0.14 -9.56
N VAL A 87 6.43 -0.97 -8.57
CA VAL A 87 6.50 -0.64 -7.14
C VAL A 87 7.66 -1.39 -6.51
N ASP A 88 8.56 -0.67 -5.88
CA ASP A 88 9.75 -1.21 -5.24
C ASP A 88 9.51 -1.42 -3.74
N ARG A 89 9.44 -2.69 -3.33
CA ARG A 89 9.27 -3.09 -1.91
C ARG A 89 10.42 -2.63 -1.02
N ALA A 90 11.62 -2.44 -1.57
CA ALA A 90 12.77 -1.99 -0.80
C ALA A 90 12.68 -0.52 -0.34
N THR A 91 11.66 0.22 -0.78
CA THR A 91 11.45 1.63 -0.41
C THR A 91 10.80 1.84 0.96
N TRP A 92 10.34 0.79 1.62
CA TRP A 92 9.82 0.87 3.00
C TRP A 92 10.05 -0.41 3.79
N GLU A 93 10.15 -0.26 5.10
CA GLU A 93 10.18 -1.38 6.04
C GLU A 93 8.78 -1.95 6.26
N LEU A 94 8.70 -3.28 6.32
CA LEU A 94 7.46 -3.95 6.69
C LEU A 94 7.16 -3.69 8.17
N PRO A 95 6.03 -3.06 8.53
CA PRO A 95 5.67 -2.83 9.92
C PRO A 95 5.63 -4.14 10.73
N ALA A 96 6.11 -4.08 11.99
CA ALA A 96 6.31 -5.25 12.85
C ALA A 96 5.07 -6.13 13.00
N ILE A 97 3.87 -5.54 13.01
CA ILE A 97 2.61 -6.29 13.10
C ILE A 97 2.42 -7.28 11.95
N PHE A 98 2.85 -6.94 10.74
CA PHE A 98 2.71 -7.84 9.58
C PHE A 98 3.73 -8.98 9.63
N LYS A 99 4.96 -8.70 10.10
CA LYS A 99 5.97 -9.75 10.38
C LYS A 99 5.43 -10.73 11.42
N LEU A 100 4.87 -10.20 12.51
CA LEU A 100 4.27 -10.99 13.58
C LEU A 100 3.11 -11.87 13.09
N VAL A 101 2.20 -11.32 12.31
CA VAL A 101 1.06 -12.09 11.75
C VAL A 101 1.54 -13.20 10.81
N SER A 102 2.57 -12.92 9.98
CA SER A 102 3.20 -13.91 9.12
C SER A 102 3.78 -15.08 9.93
N GLU A 103 4.59 -14.78 10.94
CA GLU A 103 5.28 -15.76 11.76
C GLU A 103 4.31 -16.61 12.60
N LEU A 104 3.41 -15.95 13.36
CA LEU A 104 2.44 -16.64 14.21
C LEU A 104 1.46 -17.52 13.43
N GLY A 105 1.07 -17.07 12.25
CA GLY A 105 0.11 -17.77 11.40
C GLY A 105 0.76 -18.71 10.39
N ASN A 106 2.09 -18.72 10.30
CA ASN A 106 2.82 -19.34 9.20
C ASN A 106 2.21 -18.97 7.84
N VAL A 107 1.86 -17.68 7.68
CA VAL A 107 1.23 -17.14 6.47
C VAL A 107 2.33 -16.62 5.55
N PRO A 108 2.44 -17.14 4.32
CA PRO A 108 3.41 -16.64 3.36
C PRO A 108 3.23 -15.15 3.10
N LEU A 109 4.34 -14.41 2.98
CA LEU A 109 4.29 -12.96 2.74
C LEU A 109 3.48 -12.59 1.48
N ALA A 110 3.58 -13.39 0.43
CA ALA A 110 2.79 -13.20 -0.79
C ALA A 110 1.26 -13.26 -0.56
N ASP A 111 0.80 -14.04 0.43
CA ASP A 111 -0.62 -14.10 0.79
C ASP A 111 -1.02 -12.89 1.64
N LEU A 112 -0.12 -12.39 2.50
CA LEU A 112 -0.32 -11.12 3.20
C LEU A 112 -0.42 -9.94 2.23
N GLU A 113 0.46 -9.86 1.22
CA GLU A 113 0.43 -8.82 0.18
C GLU A 113 -0.90 -8.75 -0.57
N ARG A 114 -1.55 -9.89 -0.76
CA ARG A 114 -2.87 -9.99 -1.43
C ARG A 114 -4.05 -9.70 -0.50
N THR A 115 -3.81 -9.56 0.79
CA THR A 115 -4.86 -9.44 1.80
C THR A 115 -4.78 -8.13 2.57
N LEU A 116 -3.57 -7.72 2.94
CA LEU A 116 -3.29 -6.60 3.83
C LEU A 116 -2.58 -5.46 3.07
N ASN A 117 -2.55 -4.29 3.66
CA ASN A 117 -1.93 -3.10 3.06
C ASN A 117 -0.42 -3.00 3.28
N LEU A 118 0.15 -3.83 4.15
CA LEU A 118 1.58 -3.91 4.50
C LEU A 118 2.26 -2.56 4.79
N GLY A 119 1.52 -1.64 5.42
CA GLY A 119 2.01 -0.32 5.81
C GLY A 119 1.68 0.81 4.84
N VAL A 120 1.18 0.50 3.65
CA VAL A 120 0.79 1.52 2.65
C VAL A 120 -0.72 1.69 2.63
N GLY A 121 -1.22 2.80 3.15
CA GLY A 121 -2.67 3.05 3.20
C GLY A 121 -3.24 3.78 2.00
N MET A 122 -2.45 4.68 1.40
CA MET A 122 -2.86 5.50 0.27
C MET A 122 -1.69 5.66 -0.70
N VAL A 123 -1.96 5.59 -1.99
CA VAL A 123 -1.00 5.90 -3.05
C VAL A 123 -1.53 7.08 -3.86
N ALA A 124 -0.70 8.10 -4.07
CA ALA A 124 -0.94 9.19 -5.02
C ALA A 124 -0.13 8.94 -6.29
N ILE A 125 -0.77 9.09 -7.44
CA ILE A 125 -0.13 9.06 -8.75
C ILE A 125 0.06 10.50 -9.19
N VAL A 126 1.31 10.90 -9.36
CA VAL A 126 1.67 12.29 -9.65
C VAL A 126 2.60 12.38 -10.85
N SER A 127 2.63 13.55 -11.50
CA SER A 127 3.64 13.84 -12.51
C SER A 127 5.05 13.79 -11.92
N PRO A 128 6.09 13.40 -12.65
CA PRO A 128 7.47 13.38 -12.17
C PRO A 128 7.89 14.72 -11.54
N ASP A 129 7.55 15.84 -12.17
CA ASP A 129 7.88 17.20 -11.70
C ASP A 129 7.18 17.60 -10.38
N ALA A 130 6.11 16.88 -10.00
CA ALA A 130 5.39 17.09 -8.76
C ALA A 130 5.87 16.19 -7.60
N ALA A 131 6.61 15.12 -7.89
CA ALA A 131 6.83 14.02 -6.96
C ALA A 131 7.52 14.47 -5.66
N ASP A 132 8.66 15.14 -5.75
CA ASP A 132 9.43 15.58 -4.58
C ASP A 132 8.65 16.62 -3.77
N ALA A 133 8.00 17.57 -4.43
CA ALA A 133 7.19 18.60 -3.78
C ALA A 133 5.95 18.00 -3.10
N ALA A 134 5.33 16.99 -3.69
CA ALA A 134 4.21 16.25 -3.11
C ALA A 134 4.64 15.49 -1.85
N VAL A 135 5.78 14.79 -1.89
CA VAL A 135 6.36 14.10 -0.73
C VAL A 135 6.67 15.08 0.40
N ALA A 136 7.37 16.18 0.09
CA ALA A 136 7.69 17.20 1.09
C ALA A 136 6.42 17.76 1.75
N ARG A 137 5.41 18.12 0.94
CA ARG A 137 4.15 18.68 1.43
C ARG A 137 3.38 17.71 2.37
N LEU A 138 3.34 16.43 2.05
CA LEU A 138 2.68 15.43 2.89
C LEU A 138 3.45 15.21 4.20
N ASN A 139 4.78 15.16 4.15
CA ASN A 139 5.62 15.05 5.35
C ASN A 139 5.49 16.27 6.26
N ASP A 140 5.43 17.49 5.72
CA ASP A 140 5.19 18.72 6.49
C ASP A 140 3.82 18.71 7.20
N ARG A 141 2.86 17.96 6.68
CA ARG A 141 1.54 17.73 7.29
C ARG A 141 1.53 16.58 8.32
N GLY A 142 2.68 15.97 8.59
CA GLY A 142 2.81 14.84 9.50
C GLY A 142 2.31 13.51 8.93
N LEU A 143 2.21 13.40 7.60
CA LEU A 143 1.88 12.17 6.91
C LEU A 143 3.15 11.57 6.28
N PRO A 144 3.78 10.55 6.89
CA PRO A 144 4.97 9.92 6.34
C PRO A 144 4.73 9.46 4.90
N SER A 145 5.53 9.97 3.98
CA SER A 145 5.34 9.77 2.55
C SER A 145 6.69 9.65 1.84
N TRP A 146 6.73 8.83 0.80
CA TRP A 146 7.94 8.58 -0.01
C TRP A 146 7.56 8.19 -1.43
N ILE A 147 8.54 8.23 -2.34
CA ILE A 147 8.38 7.72 -3.70
C ILE A 147 8.60 6.20 -3.66
N MET A 148 7.57 5.42 -4.01
CA MET A 148 7.60 3.97 -3.95
C MET A 148 7.77 3.30 -5.31
N GLY A 149 7.74 4.07 -6.39
CA GLY A 149 7.86 3.52 -7.74
C GLY A 149 7.48 4.49 -8.83
N THR A 150 7.36 3.98 -10.03
CA THR A 150 7.06 4.75 -11.25
C THR A 150 5.94 4.12 -12.06
N VAL A 151 5.23 4.94 -12.83
CA VAL A 151 4.22 4.50 -13.81
C VAL A 151 4.77 4.74 -15.21
N THR A 152 4.72 3.71 -16.05
CA THR A 152 5.18 3.77 -17.45
C THR A 152 4.14 3.12 -18.38
N GLU A 153 4.33 3.28 -19.69
CA GLU A 153 3.57 2.48 -20.67
C GLU A 153 3.94 1.00 -20.51
N ASP A 154 2.95 0.13 -20.61
CA ASP A 154 3.09 -1.32 -20.54
C ASP A 154 3.51 -1.87 -21.92
N SER A 155 4.73 -1.56 -22.34
CA SER A 155 5.29 -1.94 -23.65
C SER A 155 5.94 -3.33 -23.66
N ASP A 156 6.19 -3.93 -22.49
CA ASP A 156 7.00 -5.14 -22.37
C ASP A 156 6.12 -6.38 -22.16
N SER A 157 5.89 -7.13 -23.28
CA SER A 157 5.07 -8.35 -23.24
C SER A 157 5.70 -9.51 -22.45
N ILE A 158 7.01 -9.51 -22.25
CA ILE A 158 7.74 -10.60 -21.57
C ILE A 158 7.52 -10.55 -20.05
N LEU A 159 7.27 -9.37 -19.52
CA LEU A 159 7.13 -9.15 -18.08
C LEU A 159 5.66 -9.20 -17.57
N LYS A 160 4.71 -9.55 -18.43
CA LYS A 160 3.27 -9.65 -18.11
C LYS A 160 2.87 -10.98 -17.44
N SER A 161 3.79 -11.65 -16.77
CA SER A 161 3.53 -12.92 -16.12
C SER A 161 4.29 -13.05 -14.80
N GLY A 162 3.76 -13.89 -13.89
CA GLY A 162 4.38 -14.19 -12.62
C GLY A 162 3.60 -13.67 -11.41
N PRO A 163 3.96 -14.12 -10.21
CA PRO A 163 3.23 -13.80 -8.98
C PRO A 163 3.29 -12.31 -8.61
N ASP A 164 4.30 -11.60 -9.08
CA ASP A 164 4.55 -10.18 -8.80
C ASP A 164 3.96 -9.23 -9.84
N TYR A 165 3.24 -9.75 -10.86
CA TYR A 165 2.50 -8.97 -11.83
C TYR A 165 1.00 -9.11 -11.59
N VAL A 166 0.33 -8.01 -11.30
CA VAL A 166 -1.10 -7.96 -10.99
C VAL A 166 -1.83 -7.06 -11.98
N GLN A 167 -2.71 -7.65 -12.78
CA GLN A 167 -3.60 -6.91 -13.69
C GLN A 167 -4.83 -6.43 -12.93
N GLY A 168 -5.30 -5.22 -13.21
CA GLY A 168 -6.55 -4.68 -12.65
C GLY A 168 -7.76 -5.49 -13.14
N ALA A 169 -8.50 -6.10 -12.20
CA ALA A 169 -9.57 -7.05 -12.50
C ALA A 169 -10.98 -6.58 -12.14
N LYS A 170 -11.13 -5.42 -11.50
CA LYS A 170 -12.44 -4.92 -11.06
C LYS A 170 -12.76 -3.58 -11.71
N GLY A 171 -13.87 -3.53 -12.43
CA GLY A 171 -14.33 -2.36 -13.17
C GLY A 171 -13.84 -2.41 -14.59
N VAL A 172 -13.74 -1.29 -15.24
CA VAL A 172 -13.20 -1.13 -16.58
C VAL A 172 -11.72 -1.52 -16.65
N ASP A 173 -11.29 -1.87 -17.81
CA ASP A 173 -9.93 -2.19 -18.23
C ASP A 173 -8.85 -1.41 -17.47
N GLY A 174 -8.45 -1.93 -16.31
CA GLY A 174 -7.40 -1.33 -15.49
C GLY A 174 -6.01 -1.63 -16.06
N GLY A 175 -5.03 -0.83 -15.62
CA GLY A 175 -3.63 -1.09 -15.88
C GLY A 175 -3.10 -2.24 -15.04
N ALA A 176 -1.79 -2.28 -14.85
CA ALA A 176 -1.14 -3.33 -14.08
C ALA A 176 -0.17 -2.77 -13.02
N VAL A 177 0.19 -3.61 -12.07
CA VAL A 177 1.23 -3.35 -11.09
C VAL A 177 2.24 -4.48 -11.12
N ARG A 178 3.51 -4.11 -11.13
CA ARG A 178 4.64 -5.02 -10.93
C ARG A 178 5.31 -4.70 -9.61
N LEU A 179 5.41 -5.68 -8.74
CA LEU A 179 6.15 -5.57 -7.49
C LEU A 179 7.59 -6.06 -7.72
N VAL A 180 8.58 -5.30 -7.28
CA VAL A 180 9.98 -5.67 -7.43
C VAL A 180 10.70 -5.63 -6.08
N ASN A 181 11.84 -6.31 -6.02
CA ASN A 181 12.70 -6.42 -4.84
C ASN A 181 12.01 -7.07 -3.62
N ALA A 182 12.73 -7.14 -2.50
CA ALA A 182 12.21 -7.54 -1.19
C ALA A 182 11.99 -6.30 -0.32
N TYR A 183 11.20 -6.44 0.74
CA TYR A 183 11.05 -5.39 1.76
C TYR A 183 12.38 -5.14 2.48
N ALA A 184 12.59 -3.87 2.85
CA ALA A 184 13.75 -3.46 3.64
C ALA A 184 13.74 -4.04 5.07
#